data_1bb15e4dd166344ddc094820c1bd2849
#
_entry.id   1bb15e4dd166344ddc094820c1bd2849
#
_cell.length_a   1.000
_cell.length_b   1.000
_cell.length_c   1.000
_cell.angle_alpha   90.00
_cell.angle_beta   90.00
_cell.angle_gamma   90.00
#
_symmetry.space_group_name_H-M   'P 1'
#
loop_
_entity.id
_entity.type
_entity.pdbx_description
1 polymer ?
#
loop_
_entity_poly.entity_id
_entity_poly.type
_entity_poly.pdbx_seq_one_letter_code
_entity_poly.pdbx_strand_id
1 'polypeptide(L)'
;LNLVVSALCEAGAISLIYIFLLTRQEVMKWNGWGYNDSKFFFNKKGQVEFTGKRYPLSGMILPTFREWIENILGVSLEHKTTSKASLNPSDTPPSIVNEDFLHDLKETNISYSREADDRVFRAHGHCLHEIFLLREGTFQRIPDIVLWPTCHDDVVKIVNLACKYNLCIIPIGGGTSVSYGLMCPADETRTIISLDTSQMNRILWIDENNLTVHVEAGITGQELERQLKESGYCTGHEPDSLEFSTVGGWVSTRASGMKKNIYGNIEDLVVHIKMVTPRGIIEKSCQGPRMSTGPDIHHFIMGSEGTLGVITEATIKIRPIPEYQKYGSVAFPNFEQGVACLREIAKQRCAPASIRLMDNQQFQFGEFKIWSLKWRKHGGRFKIVKEANIGGLVQGSSSGDRE
;
A
#
# COMPACT_ATOMS: atom_id res chain seq x y z
N LEU A 1 -28.31 -20.31 21.43
CA LEU A 1 -27.41 -19.37 20.70
C LEU A 1 -27.33 -19.67 19.20
N ASN A 2 -27.33 -20.95 18.78
CA ASN A 2 -27.21 -21.35 17.37
C ASN A 2 -28.46 -21.08 16.51
N LEU A 3 -29.65 -20.90 17.10
CA LEU A 3 -30.89 -20.60 16.37
C LEU A 3 -31.14 -19.10 16.17
N VAL A 4 -30.51 -18.25 16.97
CA VAL A 4 -30.55 -16.78 16.80
C VAL A 4 -29.53 -16.33 15.75
N VAL A 5 -28.43 -17.06 15.59
CA VAL A 5 -27.41 -16.79 14.55
C VAL A 5 -27.91 -17.16 13.14
N SER A 6 -28.78 -18.18 12.99
CA SER A 6 -29.31 -18.60 11.71
C SER A 6 -30.39 -17.65 11.14
N ALA A 7 -31.21 -17.03 11.96
CA ALA A 7 -32.27 -16.09 11.52
C ALA A 7 -31.71 -14.65 11.27
N LEU A 8 -30.54 -14.33 11.78
CA LEU A 8 -29.80 -13.09 11.47
C LEU A 8 -28.94 -13.23 10.21
N CYS A 9 -28.68 -14.45 9.74
CA CYS A 9 -27.87 -14.69 8.55
C CYS A 9 -28.56 -14.37 7.22
N GLU A 10 -29.89 -14.45 7.12
CA GLU A 10 -30.56 -14.17 5.82
C GLU A 10 -30.83 -12.67 5.57
N ALA A 11 -30.96 -11.86 6.62
CA ALA A 11 -31.02 -10.40 6.49
C ALA A 11 -29.70 -9.70 6.85
N GLY A 12 -28.81 -10.40 7.55
CA GLY A 12 -27.57 -9.87 8.10
C GLY A 12 -26.32 -10.08 7.22
N ALA A 13 -26.34 -11.07 6.33
CA ALA A 13 -25.16 -11.32 5.48
C ALA A 13 -24.91 -10.18 4.49
N ILE A 14 -25.95 -9.61 3.91
CA ILE A 14 -25.84 -8.43 3.04
C ILE A 14 -25.42 -7.21 3.84
N SER A 15 -25.93 -7.04 5.07
CA SER A 15 -25.57 -5.92 5.94
C SER A 15 -24.15 -6.03 6.52
N LEU A 16 -23.66 -7.23 6.86
CA LEU A 16 -22.31 -7.45 7.36
C LEU A 16 -21.25 -7.31 6.25
N ILE A 17 -21.56 -7.78 5.03
CA ILE A 17 -20.69 -7.59 3.86
C ILE A 17 -20.65 -6.09 3.51
N TYR A 18 -21.76 -5.40 3.56
CA TYR A 18 -21.84 -3.95 3.34
C TYR A 18 -21.05 -3.17 4.42
N ILE A 19 -21.15 -3.57 5.69
CA ILE A 19 -20.37 -3.00 6.80
C ILE A 19 -18.86 -3.24 6.63
N PHE A 20 -18.44 -4.39 6.11
CA PHE A 20 -17.03 -4.69 5.85
C PHE A 20 -16.47 -3.93 4.63
N LEU A 21 -17.30 -3.68 3.62
CA LEU A 21 -16.94 -2.87 2.45
C LEU A 21 -16.85 -1.38 2.79
N LEU A 22 -17.71 -0.89 3.66
CA LEU A 22 -17.72 0.49 4.12
C LEU A 22 -16.51 0.82 5.01
N THR A 23 -16.03 -0.14 5.81
CA THR A 23 -14.97 0.12 6.79
C THR A 23 -13.68 0.67 6.20
N ARG A 24 -13.28 0.28 4.98
CA ARG A 24 -12.06 0.81 4.36
C ARG A 24 -12.23 2.26 3.92
N GLN A 25 -13.32 2.61 3.22
CA GLN A 25 -13.62 3.96 2.78
C GLN A 25 -13.92 4.90 3.95
N GLU A 26 -14.59 4.40 5.00
CA GLU A 26 -14.89 5.18 6.21
C GLU A 26 -13.63 5.57 6.99
N VAL A 27 -12.60 4.72 6.99
CA VAL A 27 -11.36 4.99 7.74
C VAL A 27 -10.29 5.70 6.92
N MET A 28 -10.38 5.66 5.58
CA MET A 28 -9.41 6.29 4.70
C MET A 28 -9.89 7.65 4.19
N LYS A 29 -8.95 8.53 3.87
CA LYS A 29 -9.25 9.81 3.20
C LYS A 29 -9.73 9.54 1.78
N TRP A 30 -10.84 10.13 1.39
CA TRP A 30 -11.28 10.12 0.01
C TRP A 30 -10.48 11.08 -0.89
N ASN A 31 -9.92 12.14 -0.31
CA ASN A 31 -9.25 13.25 -1.02
C ASN A 31 -7.73 13.27 -0.84
N GLY A 32 -7.13 12.13 -0.52
CA GLY A 32 -5.68 12.00 -0.36
C GLY A 32 -5.26 10.72 0.32
N TRP A 33 -3.98 10.60 0.57
CA TRP A 33 -3.37 9.43 1.22
C TRP A 33 -3.61 9.43 2.74
N GLY A 34 -3.84 8.25 3.28
CA GLY A 34 -3.84 7.99 4.72
C GLY A 34 -5.23 7.90 5.35
N TYR A 35 -5.26 7.82 6.67
CA TYR A 35 -6.49 7.66 7.45
C TYR A 35 -7.20 9.00 7.69
N ASN A 36 -8.54 8.97 7.73
CA ASN A 36 -9.39 10.15 7.95
C ASN A 36 -9.07 10.90 9.24
N ASP A 37 -8.73 10.16 10.31
CA ASP A 37 -8.43 10.71 11.63
C ASP A 37 -7.02 11.34 11.71
N SER A 38 -6.14 11.05 10.76
CA SER A 38 -4.72 11.39 10.79
C SER A 38 -4.40 12.54 9.86
N LYS A 39 -4.31 13.76 10.39
CA LYS A 39 -4.04 14.99 9.63
C LYS A 39 -3.21 16.00 10.41
N PHE A 40 -2.46 16.81 9.68
CA PHE A 40 -1.84 18.02 10.22
C PHE A 40 -2.84 19.16 10.22
N PHE A 41 -2.87 19.95 11.29
CA PHE A 41 -3.68 21.16 11.38
C PHE A 41 -2.99 22.22 12.24
N PHE A 42 -3.42 23.47 12.09
CA PHE A 42 -2.96 24.55 12.96
C PHE A 42 -3.83 24.62 14.22
N ASN A 43 -3.20 24.50 15.38
CA ASN A 43 -3.88 24.70 16.65
C ASN A 43 -4.14 26.20 16.92
N LYS A 44 -4.83 26.52 18.02
CA LYS A 44 -5.18 27.90 18.41
C LYS A 44 -3.96 28.83 18.60
N LYS A 45 -2.75 28.27 18.76
CA LYS A 45 -1.49 29.01 18.89
C LYS A 45 -0.74 29.14 17.56
N GLY A 46 -1.33 28.73 16.44
CA GLY A 46 -0.69 28.72 15.12
C GLY A 46 0.39 27.65 14.93
N GLN A 47 0.52 26.71 15.87
CA GLN A 47 1.48 25.61 15.80
C GLN A 47 0.87 24.43 15.05
N VAL A 48 1.71 23.66 14.34
CA VAL A 48 1.26 22.44 13.67
C VAL A 48 1.06 21.34 14.70
N GLU A 49 -0.08 20.67 14.63
CA GLU A 49 -0.43 19.52 15.46
C GLU A 49 -0.89 18.37 14.55
N PHE A 50 -0.53 17.12 14.90
CA PHE A 50 -0.92 15.93 14.16
C PHE A 50 -1.98 15.14 14.93
N THR A 51 -3.11 14.87 14.30
CA THR A 51 -4.23 14.12 14.88
C THR A 51 -4.12 12.60 14.69
N GLY A 52 -5.13 11.88 15.19
CA GLY A 52 -5.26 10.43 15.04
C GLY A 52 -4.67 9.65 16.21
N LYS A 53 -4.68 8.32 16.09
CA LYS A 53 -4.19 7.38 17.11
C LYS A 53 -3.25 6.31 16.55
N ARG A 54 -3.02 6.30 15.24
CA ARG A 54 -2.38 5.20 14.51
C ARG A 54 -0.87 5.36 14.33
N TYR A 55 -0.36 6.57 14.43
CA TYR A 55 1.05 6.88 14.18
C TYR A 55 1.76 7.36 15.45
N PRO A 56 3.06 7.16 15.56
CA PRO A 56 3.85 7.67 16.69
C PRO A 56 3.77 9.20 16.87
N LEU A 57 3.42 9.92 15.79
CA LEU A 57 3.21 11.38 15.80
C LEU A 57 1.86 11.82 16.36
N SER A 58 0.92 10.89 16.54
CA SER A 58 -0.45 11.22 16.94
C SER A 58 -0.46 11.98 18.27
N GLY A 59 -1.16 13.12 18.29
CA GLY A 59 -1.24 14.02 19.43
C GLY A 59 0.00 14.90 19.68
N MET A 60 0.95 14.92 18.76
CA MET A 60 2.16 15.72 18.91
C MET A 60 1.99 17.13 18.33
N ILE A 61 2.53 18.12 19.05
CA ILE A 61 2.65 19.51 18.61
C ILE A 61 4.05 19.71 18.06
N LEU A 62 4.15 20.31 16.86
CA LEU A 62 5.38 20.61 16.14
C LEU A 62 5.53 22.15 16.07
N PRO A 63 6.09 22.80 17.10
CA PRO A 63 5.98 24.25 17.27
C PRO A 63 6.73 25.05 16.21
N THR A 64 7.85 24.55 15.70
CA THR A 64 8.73 25.23 14.72
C THR A 64 8.53 24.70 13.28
N PHE A 65 7.65 23.73 13.08
CA PHE A 65 7.51 23.04 11.80
C PHE A 65 6.94 23.95 10.71
N ARG A 66 6.00 24.85 11.06
CA ARG A 66 5.44 25.82 10.12
C ARG A 66 6.53 26.76 9.59
N GLU A 67 7.25 27.40 10.48
CA GLU A 67 8.32 28.34 10.13
C GLU A 67 9.42 27.66 9.28
N TRP A 68 9.79 26.45 9.63
CA TRP A 68 10.78 25.69 8.90
C TRP A 68 10.31 25.38 7.46
N ILE A 69 9.06 24.91 7.25
CA ILE A 69 8.53 24.64 5.92
C ILE A 69 8.46 25.91 5.07
N GLU A 70 7.91 26.99 5.63
CA GLU A 70 7.79 28.27 4.92
C GLU A 70 9.16 28.78 4.45
N ASN A 71 10.19 28.66 5.29
CA ASN A 71 11.56 29.07 4.95
C ASN A 71 12.23 28.15 3.93
N ILE A 72 12.11 26.82 4.06
CA ILE A 72 12.79 25.88 3.18
C ILE A 72 12.15 25.80 1.80
N LEU A 73 10.81 25.81 1.74
CA LEU A 73 10.09 25.68 0.49
C LEU A 73 9.76 27.03 -0.16
N GLY A 74 9.97 28.16 0.54
CA GLY A 74 9.62 29.49 0.04
C GLY A 74 8.12 29.67 -0.21
N VAL A 75 7.27 28.98 0.55
CA VAL A 75 5.82 28.99 0.42
C VAL A 75 5.16 29.60 1.65
N SER A 76 4.01 30.25 1.48
CA SER A 76 3.17 30.67 2.60
C SER A 76 2.07 29.63 2.85
N LEU A 77 2.03 29.07 4.06
CA LEU A 77 0.99 28.14 4.48
C LEU A 77 -0.34 28.83 4.83
N GLU A 78 -0.45 30.14 4.64
CA GLU A 78 -1.71 30.86 4.73
C GLU A 78 -2.55 30.69 3.46
N HIS A 79 -1.92 30.43 2.32
CA HIS A 79 -2.61 30.10 1.09
C HIS A 79 -3.24 28.71 1.21
N LYS A 80 -4.54 28.66 1.32
CA LYS A 80 -5.32 27.43 1.35
C LYS A 80 -6.08 27.29 0.04
N THR A 81 -5.89 26.18 -0.65
CA THR A 81 -6.84 25.77 -1.68
C THR A 81 -8.14 25.35 -0.99
N THR A 82 -9.27 25.78 -1.52
CA THR A 82 -10.58 25.31 -1.08
C THR A 82 -10.76 23.87 -1.53
N SER A 83 -10.26 22.90 -0.75
CA SER A 83 -10.60 21.50 -1.02
C SER A 83 -12.08 21.28 -0.72
N LYS A 84 -12.77 20.56 -1.59
CA LYS A 84 -14.15 20.13 -1.34
C LYS A 84 -14.21 19.36 -0.02
N ALA A 85 -15.18 19.69 0.83
CA ALA A 85 -15.36 19.02 2.12
C ALA A 85 -15.88 17.59 1.96
N SER A 86 -16.63 17.33 0.89
CA SER A 86 -17.19 16.02 0.51
C SER A 86 -17.26 15.91 -1.01
N LEU A 87 -17.29 14.69 -1.49
CA LEU A 87 -17.60 14.42 -2.89
C LEU A 87 -19.07 14.76 -3.14
N ASN A 88 -19.34 15.47 -4.22
CA ASN A 88 -20.69 15.67 -4.69
C ASN A 88 -20.95 14.68 -5.85
N PRO A 89 -21.89 13.73 -5.73
CA PRO A 89 -22.16 12.74 -6.79
C PRO A 89 -22.45 13.37 -8.15
N SER A 90 -23.05 14.58 -8.19
CA SER A 90 -23.31 15.30 -9.44
C SER A 90 -22.07 15.75 -10.19
N ASP A 91 -20.91 15.83 -9.51
CA ASP A 91 -19.62 16.25 -10.09
C ASP A 91 -18.85 15.06 -10.69
N THR A 92 -19.39 13.85 -10.60
CA THR A 92 -18.76 12.64 -11.11
C THR A 92 -19.28 12.28 -12.50
N PRO A 93 -18.41 11.76 -13.39
CA PRO A 93 -18.87 11.24 -14.68
C PRO A 93 -19.95 10.17 -14.52
N PRO A 94 -21.00 10.17 -15.39
CA PRO A 94 -22.05 9.17 -15.34
C PRO A 94 -21.50 7.75 -15.55
N SER A 95 -22.13 6.76 -14.93
CA SER A 95 -21.78 5.34 -15.11
C SER A 95 -22.33 4.83 -16.44
N ILE A 96 -21.47 4.23 -17.27
CA ILE A 96 -21.81 3.60 -18.54
C ILE A 96 -21.70 2.09 -18.37
N VAL A 97 -22.79 1.44 -17.98
CA VAL A 97 -22.82 -0.01 -17.74
C VAL A 97 -23.59 -0.71 -18.83
N ASN A 98 -23.04 -1.79 -19.35
CA ASN A 98 -23.75 -2.72 -20.24
C ASN A 98 -24.81 -3.47 -19.41
N GLU A 99 -26.08 -3.35 -19.77
CA GLU A 99 -27.20 -3.92 -19.01
C GLU A 99 -27.25 -5.46 -19.09
N ASP A 100 -26.84 -6.06 -20.20
CA ASP A 100 -26.80 -7.53 -20.34
C ASP A 100 -25.69 -8.11 -19.44
N PHE A 101 -24.56 -7.42 -19.36
CA PHE A 101 -23.52 -7.76 -18.38
C PHE A 101 -24.05 -7.65 -16.94
N LEU A 102 -24.77 -6.58 -16.63
CA LEU A 102 -25.32 -6.38 -15.28
C LEU A 102 -26.35 -7.47 -14.92
N HIS A 103 -27.10 -7.93 -15.89
CA HIS A 103 -28.04 -9.05 -15.71
C HIS A 103 -27.28 -10.33 -15.34
N ASP A 104 -26.27 -10.73 -16.14
CA ASP A 104 -25.50 -11.94 -15.88
C ASP A 104 -24.66 -11.83 -14.59
N LEU A 105 -24.17 -10.63 -14.27
CA LEU A 105 -23.43 -10.40 -13.02
C LEU A 105 -24.28 -10.71 -11.78
N LYS A 106 -25.57 -10.35 -11.78
CA LYS A 106 -26.47 -10.62 -10.65
C LYS A 106 -26.62 -12.10 -10.35
N GLU A 107 -26.47 -12.97 -11.35
CA GLU A 107 -26.52 -14.43 -11.19
C GLU A 107 -25.26 -14.99 -10.51
N THR A 108 -24.18 -14.20 -10.41
CA THR A 108 -22.91 -14.68 -9.84
C THR A 108 -22.81 -14.52 -8.33
N ASN A 109 -23.69 -13.79 -7.69
CA ASN A 109 -23.63 -13.37 -6.29
C ASN A 109 -22.37 -12.54 -5.92
N ILE A 110 -21.64 -12.00 -6.90
CA ILE A 110 -20.48 -11.14 -6.65
C ILE A 110 -20.98 -9.75 -6.25
N SER A 111 -20.46 -9.24 -5.14
CA SER A 111 -20.81 -7.90 -4.66
C SER A 111 -20.31 -6.82 -5.61
N TYR A 112 -21.18 -5.82 -5.87
CA TYR A 112 -20.84 -4.70 -6.72
C TYR A 112 -21.47 -3.39 -6.24
N SER A 113 -20.91 -2.27 -6.69
CA SER A 113 -21.49 -0.93 -6.49
C SER A 113 -21.34 -0.06 -7.74
N ARG A 114 -22.29 0.85 -7.93
CA ARG A 114 -22.28 1.91 -8.96
C ARG A 114 -22.26 3.30 -8.31
N GLU A 115 -22.18 3.35 -6.99
CA GLU A 115 -22.20 4.60 -6.23
C GLU A 115 -20.97 5.46 -6.56
N ALA A 116 -21.17 6.77 -6.61
CA ALA A 116 -20.13 7.71 -6.98
C ALA A 116 -18.90 7.63 -6.06
N ASP A 117 -19.12 7.51 -4.76
CA ASP A 117 -18.05 7.45 -3.75
C ASP A 117 -17.17 6.20 -3.94
N ASP A 118 -17.80 5.04 -4.21
CA ASP A 118 -17.09 3.79 -4.48
C ASP A 118 -16.23 3.89 -5.74
N ARG A 119 -16.79 4.47 -6.78
CA ARG A 119 -16.15 4.63 -8.09
C ARG A 119 -14.97 5.60 -8.03
N VAL A 120 -15.14 6.76 -7.39
CA VAL A 120 -14.09 7.76 -7.25
C VAL A 120 -12.96 7.27 -6.38
N PHE A 121 -13.25 6.61 -5.26
CA PHE A 121 -12.21 6.06 -4.37
C PHE A 121 -11.26 5.10 -5.10
N ARG A 122 -11.72 4.46 -6.19
CA ARG A 122 -10.96 3.48 -6.97
C ARG A 122 -10.50 3.98 -8.34
N ALA A 123 -10.70 5.27 -8.63
CA ALA A 123 -10.38 5.87 -9.92
C ALA A 123 -8.94 6.39 -10.03
N HIS A 124 -8.17 6.36 -8.96
CA HIS A 124 -6.88 7.03 -8.88
C HIS A 124 -5.89 6.30 -7.98
N GLY A 125 -4.60 6.53 -8.26
CA GLY A 125 -3.51 6.26 -7.33
C GLY A 125 -3.16 7.50 -6.50
N HIS A 126 -1.88 7.67 -6.19
CA HIS A 126 -1.40 8.73 -5.30
C HIS A 126 -0.26 9.56 -5.91
N CYS A 127 -0.15 9.64 -7.24
CA CYS A 127 0.75 10.60 -7.82
C CYS A 127 0.20 12.03 -7.66
N LEU A 128 1.09 13.03 -7.73
CA LEU A 128 0.73 14.42 -7.44
C LEU A 128 -0.41 14.92 -8.35
N HIS A 129 -0.40 14.55 -9.62
CA HIS A 129 -1.43 14.95 -10.58
C HIS A 129 -2.80 14.33 -10.25
N GLU A 130 -2.85 13.04 -9.91
CA GLU A 130 -4.10 12.37 -9.52
C GLU A 130 -4.70 12.98 -8.26
N ILE A 131 -3.86 13.30 -7.26
CA ILE A 131 -4.32 14.00 -6.04
C ILE A 131 -4.81 15.41 -6.35
N PHE A 132 -4.20 16.11 -7.30
CA PHE A 132 -4.67 17.42 -7.76
C PHE A 132 -6.05 17.29 -8.42
N LEU A 133 -6.22 16.37 -9.38
CA LEU A 133 -7.51 16.11 -10.03
C LEU A 133 -8.59 15.74 -9.01
N LEU A 134 -8.27 14.90 -8.04
CA LEU A 134 -9.18 14.47 -6.99
C LEU A 134 -9.70 15.65 -6.16
N ARG A 135 -8.81 16.58 -5.82
CA ARG A 135 -9.16 17.77 -5.02
C ARG A 135 -9.90 18.83 -5.79
N GLU A 136 -9.56 19.01 -7.05
CA GLU A 136 -10.24 19.95 -7.95
C GLU A 136 -11.52 19.36 -8.56
N GLY A 137 -11.74 18.03 -8.45
CA GLY A 137 -12.95 17.33 -8.90
C GLY A 137 -13.11 17.28 -10.42
N THR A 138 -12.01 17.10 -11.17
CA THR A 138 -11.99 17.16 -12.64
C THR A 138 -11.58 15.87 -13.32
N PHE A 139 -11.95 14.70 -12.78
CA PHE A 139 -11.76 13.44 -13.50
C PHE A 139 -12.65 13.39 -14.74
N GLN A 140 -12.05 13.22 -15.91
CA GLN A 140 -12.79 13.06 -17.17
C GLN A 140 -13.48 11.69 -17.27
N ARG A 141 -12.86 10.66 -16.67
CA ARG A 141 -13.34 9.28 -16.68
C ARG A 141 -13.00 8.62 -15.35
N ILE A 142 -13.95 7.85 -14.80
CA ILE A 142 -13.78 7.00 -13.62
C ILE A 142 -14.40 5.63 -13.91
N PRO A 143 -14.11 4.58 -13.12
CA PRO A 143 -14.78 3.29 -13.30
C PRO A 143 -16.30 3.41 -13.31
N ASP A 144 -16.99 2.57 -14.06
CA ASP A 144 -18.46 2.55 -14.14
C ASP A 144 -19.09 1.74 -13.04
N ILE A 145 -18.39 0.68 -12.65
CA ILE A 145 -18.82 -0.28 -11.64
C ILE A 145 -17.60 -0.78 -10.87
N VAL A 146 -17.78 -1.01 -9.59
CA VAL A 146 -16.80 -1.65 -8.72
C VAL A 146 -17.29 -3.05 -8.39
N LEU A 147 -16.38 -4.04 -8.51
CA LEU A 147 -16.68 -5.43 -8.16
C LEU A 147 -15.73 -5.91 -7.07
N TRP A 148 -16.23 -6.66 -6.10
CA TRP A 148 -15.47 -7.24 -5.01
C TRP A 148 -15.50 -8.78 -5.06
N PRO A 149 -14.57 -9.41 -5.80
CA PRO A 149 -14.41 -10.86 -5.72
C PRO A 149 -13.94 -11.27 -4.32
N THR A 150 -14.38 -12.44 -3.88
CA THR A 150 -14.03 -13.02 -2.58
C THR A 150 -13.02 -14.17 -2.69
N CYS A 151 -12.78 -14.66 -3.90
CA CYS A 151 -11.86 -15.75 -4.18
C CYS A 151 -11.40 -15.75 -5.65
N HIS A 152 -10.44 -16.62 -5.96
CA HIS A 152 -9.93 -16.82 -7.32
C HIS A 152 -11.03 -17.07 -8.35
N ASP A 153 -12.00 -17.95 -8.04
CA ASP A 153 -13.06 -18.34 -8.96
C ASP A 153 -13.99 -17.19 -9.32
N ASP A 154 -14.22 -16.25 -8.41
CA ASP A 154 -14.99 -15.05 -8.70
C ASP A 154 -14.26 -14.16 -9.71
N VAL A 155 -12.92 -14.04 -9.60
CA VAL A 155 -12.13 -13.32 -10.61
C VAL A 155 -12.21 -13.99 -11.97
N VAL A 156 -12.17 -15.33 -12.03
CA VAL A 156 -12.36 -16.08 -13.29
C VAL A 156 -13.72 -15.77 -13.91
N LYS A 157 -14.82 -15.75 -13.12
CA LYS A 157 -16.15 -15.38 -13.61
C LYS A 157 -16.19 -13.95 -14.14
N ILE A 158 -15.63 -12.99 -13.40
CA ILE A 158 -15.58 -11.58 -13.82
C ILE A 158 -14.84 -11.42 -15.14
N VAL A 159 -13.65 -12.03 -15.27
CA VAL A 159 -12.86 -11.95 -16.51
C VAL A 159 -13.60 -12.59 -17.69
N ASN A 160 -14.25 -13.72 -17.49
CA ASN A 160 -15.06 -14.36 -18.53
C ASN A 160 -16.26 -13.47 -18.97
N LEU A 161 -16.95 -12.86 -18.02
CA LEU A 161 -18.03 -11.90 -18.33
C LEU A 161 -17.49 -10.67 -19.06
N ALA A 162 -16.35 -10.13 -18.62
CA ALA A 162 -15.72 -9.01 -19.30
C ALA A 162 -15.32 -9.34 -20.75
N CYS A 163 -14.81 -10.54 -20.99
CA CYS A 163 -14.52 -11.02 -22.35
C CYS A 163 -15.81 -11.18 -23.19
N LYS A 164 -16.87 -11.76 -22.60
CA LYS A 164 -18.17 -11.97 -23.27
C LYS A 164 -18.79 -10.67 -23.75
N TYR A 165 -18.72 -9.62 -22.93
CA TYR A 165 -19.33 -8.32 -23.17
C TYR A 165 -18.37 -7.23 -23.65
N ASN A 166 -17.10 -7.58 -23.94
CA ASN A 166 -16.05 -6.66 -24.37
C ASN A 166 -15.90 -5.46 -23.40
N LEU A 167 -15.67 -5.75 -22.12
CA LEU A 167 -15.52 -4.75 -21.07
C LEU A 167 -14.03 -4.53 -20.72
N CYS A 168 -13.74 -3.39 -20.08
CA CYS A 168 -12.42 -3.07 -19.58
C CYS A 168 -12.33 -3.40 -18.07
N ILE A 169 -11.26 -4.06 -17.62
CA ILE A 169 -11.00 -4.31 -16.19
C ILE A 169 -9.75 -3.54 -15.78
N ILE A 170 -9.84 -2.79 -14.69
CA ILE A 170 -8.73 -2.16 -13.99
C ILE A 170 -8.65 -2.77 -12.58
N PRO A 171 -7.65 -3.66 -12.31
CA PRO A 171 -7.50 -4.25 -10.99
C PRO A 171 -7.00 -3.22 -9.99
N ILE A 172 -7.54 -3.24 -8.77
CA ILE A 172 -7.06 -2.44 -7.65
C ILE A 172 -6.84 -3.30 -6.41
N GLY A 173 -5.69 -3.11 -5.77
CA GLY A 173 -5.37 -3.61 -4.44
C GLY A 173 -5.47 -2.50 -3.40
N GLY A 174 -4.33 -1.98 -2.96
CA GLY A 174 -4.23 -0.89 -1.98
C GLY A 174 -4.54 0.52 -2.51
N GLY A 175 -4.56 0.72 -3.82
CA GLY A 175 -4.71 2.05 -4.43
C GLY A 175 -3.48 2.96 -4.23
N THR A 176 -2.33 2.42 -3.85
CA THR A 176 -1.11 3.19 -3.51
C THR A 176 -0.19 3.43 -4.72
N SER A 177 -0.63 3.10 -5.93
CA SER A 177 0.11 3.32 -7.18
C SER A 177 0.49 4.79 -7.36
N VAL A 178 1.68 5.03 -7.92
CA VAL A 178 2.18 6.35 -8.31
C VAL A 178 2.62 6.39 -9.79
N SER A 179 2.12 5.44 -10.59
CA SER A 179 2.45 5.24 -12.01
C SER A 179 1.25 5.43 -12.95
N TYR A 180 0.15 6.01 -12.47
CA TYR A 180 -1.13 6.16 -13.18
C TYR A 180 -1.82 4.82 -13.53
N GLY A 181 -1.42 3.70 -12.93
CA GLY A 181 -1.97 2.38 -13.23
C GLY A 181 -3.47 2.21 -12.94
N LEU A 182 -4.09 3.13 -12.20
CA LEU A 182 -5.52 3.13 -11.88
C LEU A 182 -6.31 4.17 -12.68
N MET A 183 -5.63 5.07 -13.42
CA MET A 183 -6.30 6.13 -14.15
C MET A 183 -7.07 5.56 -15.35
N CYS A 184 -8.35 5.88 -15.45
CA CYS A 184 -9.18 5.49 -16.57
C CYS A 184 -8.85 6.34 -17.81
N PRO A 185 -8.62 5.73 -19.00
CA PRO A 185 -8.46 6.48 -20.24
C PRO A 185 -9.70 7.32 -20.54
N ALA A 186 -9.51 8.59 -20.89
CA ALA A 186 -10.62 9.53 -21.10
C ALA A 186 -11.50 9.17 -22.32
N ASP A 187 -10.91 8.50 -23.30
CA ASP A 187 -11.53 8.08 -24.55
C ASP A 187 -12.11 6.64 -24.52
N GLU A 188 -12.02 5.96 -23.37
CA GLU A 188 -12.58 4.61 -23.24
C GLU A 188 -14.11 4.65 -23.22
N THR A 189 -14.73 4.03 -24.21
CA THR A 189 -16.19 3.99 -24.40
C THR A 189 -16.86 2.74 -23.84
N ARG A 190 -16.08 1.69 -23.56
CA ARG A 190 -16.58 0.47 -22.94
C ARG A 190 -16.87 0.69 -21.46
N THR A 191 -17.71 -0.17 -20.88
CA THR A 191 -17.86 -0.25 -19.41
C THR A 191 -16.50 -0.56 -18.78
N ILE A 192 -16.06 0.27 -17.82
CA ILE A 192 -14.86 0.06 -17.03
C ILE A 192 -15.24 -0.52 -15.67
N ILE A 193 -14.73 -1.72 -15.42
CA ILE A 193 -14.84 -2.41 -14.13
C ILE A 193 -13.61 -2.09 -13.29
N SER A 194 -13.79 -1.51 -12.11
CA SER A 194 -12.75 -1.56 -11.07
C SER A 194 -12.89 -2.86 -10.30
N LEU A 195 -11.90 -3.75 -10.40
CA LEU A 195 -11.88 -5.03 -9.71
C LEU A 195 -11.08 -4.88 -8.42
N ASP A 196 -11.77 -4.72 -7.29
CA ASP A 196 -11.16 -4.50 -5.97
C ASP A 196 -10.92 -5.81 -5.23
N THR A 197 -9.65 -6.18 -5.07
CA THR A 197 -9.23 -7.44 -4.44
C THR A 197 -9.27 -7.41 -2.91
N SER A 198 -9.76 -6.36 -2.27
CA SER A 198 -9.70 -6.19 -0.81
C SER A 198 -10.41 -7.26 0.00
N GLN A 199 -11.36 -7.99 -0.59
CA GLN A 199 -12.04 -9.12 0.04
C GLN A 199 -11.25 -10.44 -0.07
N MET A 200 -10.23 -10.48 -0.91
CA MET A 200 -9.32 -11.61 -1.08
C MET A 200 -8.08 -11.40 -0.19
N ASN A 201 -8.24 -11.55 1.12
CA ASN A 201 -7.26 -11.10 2.12
C ASN A 201 -6.84 -12.18 3.12
N ARG A 202 -6.97 -13.44 2.75
CA ARG A 202 -6.66 -14.58 3.63
C ARG A 202 -5.25 -15.11 3.40
N ILE A 203 -4.63 -15.63 4.48
CA ILE A 203 -3.57 -16.62 4.39
C ILE A 203 -4.25 -17.97 4.14
N LEU A 204 -3.91 -18.62 3.04
CA LEU A 204 -4.51 -19.90 2.65
C LEU A 204 -3.78 -21.07 3.32
N TRP A 205 -2.46 -21.01 3.42
CA TRP A 205 -1.63 -21.95 4.17
C TRP A 205 -0.24 -21.38 4.47
N ILE A 206 0.40 -21.93 5.50
CA ILE A 206 1.81 -21.71 5.85
C ILE A 206 2.51 -23.05 5.82
N ASP A 207 3.63 -23.15 5.11
CA ASP A 207 4.53 -24.30 5.11
C ASP A 207 5.79 -23.96 5.90
N GLU A 208 5.82 -24.44 7.13
CA GLU A 208 6.93 -24.21 8.06
C GLU A 208 8.21 -24.95 7.65
N ASN A 209 8.09 -26.08 6.95
CA ASN A 209 9.24 -26.88 6.51
C ASN A 209 9.99 -26.20 5.36
N ASN A 210 9.25 -25.58 4.45
CA ASN A 210 9.81 -24.89 3.29
C ASN A 210 9.88 -23.36 3.48
N LEU A 211 9.44 -22.85 4.64
CA LEU A 211 9.40 -21.42 4.97
C LEU A 211 8.70 -20.60 3.87
N THR A 212 7.48 -20.99 3.55
CA THR A 212 6.65 -20.30 2.55
C THR A 212 5.24 -20.06 3.08
N VAL A 213 4.60 -19.03 2.58
CA VAL A 213 3.21 -18.72 2.84
C VAL A 213 2.47 -18.51 1.52
N HIS A 214 1.28 -19.06 1.40
CA HIS A 214 0.39 -18.86 0.26
C HIS A 214 -0.77 -17.96 0.68
N VAL A 215 -0.98 -16.89 -0.07
CA VAL A 215 -1.90 -15.83 0.32
C VAL A 215 -2.73 -15.37 -0.87
N GLU A 216 -3.90 -14.85 -0.58
CA GLU A 216 -4.70 -14.11 -1.55
C GLU A 216 -4.10 -12.73 -1.83
N ALA A 217 -4.24 -12.25 -3.06
CA ALA A 217 -3.56 -11.06 -3.56
C ALA A 217 -3.97 -9.75 -2.87
N GLY A 218 -5.16 -9.68 -2.30
CA GLY A 218 -5.70 -8.49 -1.64
C GLY A 218 -5.29 -8.31 -0.17
N ILE A 219 -4.55 -9.27 0.41
CA ILE A 219 -4.04 -9.10 1.78
C ILE A 219 -3.06 -7.93 1.84
N THR A 220 -3.25 -7.01 2.79
CA THR A 220 -2.32 -5.89 3.00
C THR A 220 -1.05 -6.36 3.69
N GLY A 221 0.06 -5.65 3.45
CA GLY A 221 1.31 -5.97 4.11
C GLY A 221 1.24 -5.93 5.62
N GLN A 222 0.54 -4.95 6.17
CA GLN A 222 0.36 -4.84 7.62
C GLN A 222 -0.40 -6.05 8.20
N GLU A 223 -1.46 -6.49 7.53
CA GLU A 223 -2.25 -7.63 8.00
C GLU A 223 -1.49 -8.95 7.84
N LEU A 224 -0.77 -9.12 6.72
CA LEU A 224 0.09 -10.27 6.50
C LEU A 224 1.18 -10.39 7.60
N GLU A 225 1.92 -9.31 7.86
CA GLU A 225 2.96 -9.30 8.90
C GLU A 225 2.37 -9.52 10.29
N ARG A 226 1.17 -9.00 10.57
CA ARG A 226 0.47 -9.24 11.85
C ARG A 226 0.16 -10.72 12.04
N GLN A 227 -0.46 -11.37 11.03
CA GLN A 227 -0.82 -12.80 11.12
C GLN A 227 0.41 -13.70 11.15
N LEU A 228 1.43 -13.43 10.33
CA LEU A 228 2.69 -14.19 10.34
C LEU A 228 3.40 -14.08 11.68
N LYS A 229 3.38 -12.91 12.31
CA LYS A 229 3.99 -12.69 13.62
C LYS A 229 3.36 -13.55 14.71
N GLU A 230 2.06 -13.79 14.65
CA GLU A 230 1.35 -14.69 15.57
C GLU A 230 1.82 -16.14 15.43
N SER A 231 2.29 -16.52 14.24
CA SER A 231 2.88 -17.85 13.94
C SER A 231 4.41 -17.91 14.11
N GLY A 232 5.05 -16.80 14.52
CA GLY A 232 6.50 -16.75 14.73
C GLY A 232 7.31 -16.42 13.47
N TYR A 233 6.67 -15.96 12.39
CA TYR A 233 7.30 -15.68 11.10
C TYR A 233 7.15 -14.22 10.67
N CYS A 234 7.92 -13.81 9.65
CA CYS A 234 7.81 -12.55 8.95
C CYS A 234 8.24 -12.72 7.47
N THR A 235 7.79 -11.83 6.60
CA THR A 235 8.34 -11.75 5.23
C THR A 235 9.62 -10.93 5.21
N GLY A 236 9.73 -9.93 6.09
CA GLY A 236 10.77 -8.92 6.09
C GLY A 236 10.67 -7.93 4.91
N HIS A 237 9.67 -8.07 4.05
CA HIS A 237 9.42 -7.15 2.95
C HIS A 237 8.62 -5.94 3.45
N GLU A 238 9.26 -4.77 3.42
CA GLU A 238 8.64 -3.51 3.86
C GLU A 238 8.63 -2.50 2.70
N PRO A 239 7.72 -2.64 1.74
CA PRO A 239 7.53 -1.62 0.71
C PRO A 239 6.84 -0.39 1.30
N ASP A 240 6.84 0.72 0.54
CA ASP A 240 6.12 1.92 0.94
C ASP A 240 4.61 1.65 1.08
N SER A 241 3.97 2.39 1.99
CA SER A 241 2.54 2.24 2.31
C SER A 241 2.14 0.82 2.74
N LEU A 242 2.97 0.15 3.56
CA LEU A 242 2.76 -1.23 4.02
C LEU A 242 1.35 -1.45 4.60
N GLU A 243 0.79 -0.44 5.26
CA GLU A 243 -0.55 -0.47 5.85
C GLU A 243 -1.69 -0.55 4.82
N PHE A 244 -1.44 -0.18 3.56
CA PHE A 244 -2.44 -0.13 2.50
C PHE A 244 -2.10 -1.02 1.31
N SER A 245 -0.81 -1.10 0.93
CA SER A 245 -0.37 -1.87 -0.22
C SER A 245 -0.59 -3.36 0.00
N THR A 246 -0.99 -4.07 -1.06
CA THR A 246 -1.36 -5.49 -1.03
C THR A 246 -0.29 -6.35 -1.70
N VAL A 247 -0.26 -7.65 -1.37
CA VAL A 247 0.68 -8.60 -1.99
C VAL A 247 0.53 -8.64 -3.51
N GLY A 248 -0.70 -8.66 -4.05
CA GLY A 248 -0.93 -8.58 -5.49
C GLY A 248 -0.40 -7.27 -6.09
N GLY A 249 -0.55 -6.15 -5.37
CA GLY A 249 0.05 -4.87 -5.73
C GLY A 249 1.58 -4.93 -5.75
N TRP A 250 2.21 -5.55 -4.76
CA TRP A 250 3.67 -5.71 -4.74
C TRP A 250 4.20 -6.48 -5.93
N VAL A 251 3.54 -7.60 -6.26
CA VAL A 251 3.90 -8.42 -7.42
C VAL A 251 3.68 -7.64 -8.72
N SER A 252 2.53 -7.00 -8.88
CA SER A 252 2.18 -6.28 -10.11
C SER A 252 3.04 -5.04 -10.37
N THR A 253 3.56 -4.39 -9.31
CA THR A 253 4.46 -3.22 -9.44
C THR A 253 5.94 -3.58 -9.28
N ARG A 254 6.27 -4.84 -9.06
CA ARG A 254 7.63 -5.30 -8.77
C ARG A 254 8.27 -4.51 -7.63
N ALA A 255 7.55 -4.45 -6.50
CA ALA A 255 7.86 -3.57 -5.39
C ALA A 255 9.21 -3.87 -4.73
N SER A 256 9.96 -2.82 -4.41
CA SER A 256 11.17 -2.88 -3.61
C SER A 256 10.85 -2.65 -2.13
N GLY A 257 11.53 -3.36 -1.23
CA GLY A 257 11.38 -3.21 0.21
C GLY A 257 12.53 -2.46 0.87
N MET A 258 12.24 -1.83 2.01
CA MET A 258 13.23 -1.06 2.79
C MET A 258 14.35 -1.93 3.37
N LYS A 259 14.08 -3.20 3.65
CA LYS A 259 15.01 -4.19 4.21
C LYS A 259 15.60 -5.14 3.15
N LYS A 260 15.65 -4.71 1.88
CA LYS A 260 16.06 -5.52 0.74
C LYS A 260 17.47 -6.12 0.86
N ASN A 261 18.36 -5.51 1.63
CA ASN A 261 19.75 -5.99 1.75
C ASN A 261 19.85 -7.39 2.36
N ILE A 262 18.90 -7.76 3.23
CA ILE A 262 18.82 -9.10 3.86
C ILE A 262 17.65 -9.91 3.28
N TYR A 263 16.50 -9.28 3.11
CA TYR A 263 15.26 -10.00 2.76
C TYR A 263 15.03 -10.09 1.25
N GLY A 264 15.64 -9.22 0.46
CA GLY A 264 15.41 -9.11 -0.98
C GLY A 264 14.22 -8.21 -1.33
N ASN A 265 13.98 -8.05 -2.62
CA ASN A 265 12.79 -7.43 -3.18
C ASN A 265 11.70 -8.48 -3.42
N ILE A 266 10.55 -8.07 -3.95
CA ILE A 266 9.45 -9.01 -4.20
C ILE A 266 9.85 -10.14 -5.15
N GLU A 267 10.68 -9.87 -6.17
CA GLU A 267 11.20 -10.86 -7.11
C GLU A 267 12.08 -11.94 -6.46
N ASP A 268 12.70 -11.64 -5.33
CA ASP A 268 13.52 -12.60 -4.56
C ASP A 268 12.66 -13.44 -3.61
N LEU A 269 11.51 -12.92 -3.23
CA LEU A 269 10.58 -13.52 -2.27
C LEU A 269 9.53 -14.40 -2.94
N VAL A 270 9.06 -14.03 -4.12
CA VAL A 270 8.00 -14.75 -4.83
C VAL A 270 8.48 -16.14 -5.26
N VAL A 271 7.72 -17.14 -4.87
CA VAL A 271 7.89 -18.55 -5.28
C VAL A 271 6.90 -18.92 -6.37
N HIS A 272 5.64 -18.48 -6.22
CA HIS A 272 4.56 -18.81 -7.14
C HIS A 272 3.58 -17.64 -7.27
N ILE A 273 3.02 -17.46 -8.48
CA ILE A 273 1.98 -16.49 -8.79
C ILE A 273 0.86 -17.20 -9.52
N LYS A 274 -0.37 -16.88 -9.16
CA LYS A 274 -1.57 -17.30 -9.89
C LYS A 274 -2.27 -16.07 -10.44
N MET A 275 -2.47 -16.02 -11.75
CA MET A 275 -3.03 -14.88 -12.45
C MET A 275 -4.13 -15.32 -13.41
N VAL A 276 -5.23 -14.58 -13.41
CA VAL A 276 -6.34 -14.78 -14.34
C VAL A 276 -6.19 -13.81 -15.51
N THR A 277 -6.25 -14.34 -16.73
CA THR A 277 -6.17 -13.57 -17.98
C THR A 277 -7.37 -13.86 -18.88
N PRO A 278 -7.62 -13.05 -19.91
CA PRO A 278 -8.63 -13.34 -20.95
C PRO A 278 -8.43 -14.65 -21.70
N ARG A 279 -7.23 -15.24 -21.63
CA ARG A 279 -6.87 -16.51 -22.30
C ARG A 279 -6.87 -17.71 -21.38
N GLY A 280 -7.10 -17.51 -20.09
CA GLY A 280 -7.09 -18.54 -19.08
C GLY A 280 -6.21 -18.19 -17.87
N ILE A 281 -5.98 -19.16 -17.02
CA ILE A 281 -5.20 -19.02 -15.80
C ILE A 281 -3.72 -19.25 -16.13
N ILE A 282 -2.86 -18.36 -15.64
CA ILE A 282 -1.41 -18.53 -15.68
C ILE A 282 -0.94 -18.89 -14.29
N GLU A 283 -0.35 -20.08 -14.18
CA GLU A 283 0.33 -20.56 -12.98
C GLU A 283 1.43 -21.57 -13.38
N LYS A 284 2.45 -21.72 -12.55
CA LYS A 284 3.44 -22.79 -12.74
C LYS A 284 2.87 -24.12 -12.28
N SER A 285 3.22 -25.18 -12.96
CA SER A 285 2.83 -26.57 -12.60
C SER A 285 3.42 -27.05 -11.26
N CYS A 286 4.41 -26.33 -10.72
CA CYS A 286 5.08 -26.65 -9.46
C CYS A 286 5.33 -25.36 -8.67
N GLN A 287 5.06 -25.39 -7.37
CA GLN A 287 5.32 -24.30 -6.44
C GLN A 287 6.73 -24.36 -5.81
N GLY A 288 7.67 -25.02 -6.48
CA GLY A 288 9.06 -25.05 -6.02
C GLY A 288 9.75 -23.68 -6.14
N PRO A 289 10.72 -23.38 -5.25
CA PRO A 289 11.41 -22.09 -5.24
C PRO A 289 12.18 -21.80 -6.54
N ARG A 290 12.55 -22.82 -7.29
CA ARG A 290 13.25 -22.72 -8.58
C ARG A 290 12.87 -23.87 -9.50
N MET A 291 12.59 -23.52 -10.74
CA MET A 291 12.42 -24.47 -11.84
C MET A 291 13.49 -24.22 -12.90
N SER A 292 14.09 -25.28 -13.45
CA SER A 292 15.11 -25.19 -14.51
C SER A 292 14.52 -25.50 -15.89
N THR A 293 13.28 -25.08 -16.14
CA THR A 293 12.53 -25.34 -17.35
C THR A 293 12.00 -24.04 -17.95
N GLY A 294 12.33 -23.77 -19.22
CA GLY A 294 11.80 -22.64 -19.98
C GLY A 294 12.07 -21.24 -19.42
N PRO A 295 11.50 -20.21 -20.04
CA PRO A 295 11.49 -18.85 -19.50
C PRO A 295 10.67 -18.78 -18.22
N ASP A 296 11.10 -17.95 -17.26
CA ASP A 296 10.35 -17.75 -16.03
C ASP A 296 9.19 -16.79 -16.25
N ILE A 297 7.98 -17.32 -16.32
CA ILE A 297 6.74 -16.53 -16.51
C ILE A 297 6.49 -15.53 -15.38
N HIS A 298 6.96 -15.82 -14.16
CA HIS A 298 6.79 -14.89 -13.04
C HIS A 298 7.51 -13.57 -13.27
N HIS A 299 8.72 -13.59 -13.85
CA HIS A 299 9.43 -12.37 -14.22
C HIS A 299 8.73 -11.57 -15.31
N PHE A 300 7.90 -12.21 -16.12
CA PHE A 300 7.08 -11.53 -17.11
C PHE A 300 5.83 -10.89 -16.47
N ILE A 301 5.25 -11.54 -15.47
CA ILE A 301 4.08 -11.04 -14.75
C ILE A 301 4.46 -9.88 -13.82
N MET A 302 5.58 -9.99 -13.11
CA MET A 302 6.04 -8.96 -12.17
C MET A 302 6.33 -7.65 -12.90
N GLY A 303 5.69 -6.57 -12.44
CA GLY A 303 5.79 -5.24 -13.05
C GLY A 303 4.80 -5.00 -14.19
N SER A 304 3.83 -5.90 -14.40
CA SER A 304 2.79 -5.74 -15.44
C SER A 304 1.69 -4.73 -15.08
N GLU A 305 1.58 -4.34 -13.83
CA GLU A 305 0.62 -3.35 -13.32
C GLU A 305 -0.83 -3.57 -13.79
N GLY A 306 -1.25 -4.85 -13.83
CA GLY A 306 -2.61 -5.22 -14.21
C GLY A 306 -2.87 -5.29 -15.73
N THR A 307 -1.88 -4.98 -16.58
CA THR A 307 -2.06 -4.98 -18.04
C THR A 307 -2.14 -6.36 -18.66
N LEU A 308 -1.61 -7.39 -17.99
CA LEU A 308 -1.60 -8.77 -18.49
C LEU A 308 -2.73 -9.63 -17.91
N GLY A 309 -3.27 -9.25 -16.76
CA GLY A 309 -4.31 -9.99 -16.06
C GLY A 309 -4.44 -9.58 -14.60
N VAL A 310 -5.23 -10.32 -13.84
CA VAL A 310 -5.50 -10.07 -12.43
C VAL A 310 -4.78 -11.12 -11.59
N ILE A 311 -3.86 -10.69 -10.74
CA ILE A 311 -3.19 -11.56 -9.77
C ILE A 311 -4.17 -11.88 -8.66
N THR A 312 -4.37 -13.18 -8.39
CA THR A 312 -5.33 -13.66 -7.40
C THR A 312 -4.69 -14.23 -6.16
N GLU A 313 -3.57 -14.93 -6.33
CA GLU A 313 -2.86 -15.61 -5.25
C GLU A 313 -1.34 -15.52 -5.48
N ALA A 314 -0.57 -15.56 -4.40
CA ALA A 314 0.88 -15.66 -4.44
C ALA A 314 1.43 -16.53 -3.32
N THR A 315 2.49 -17.29 -3.62
CA THR A 315 3.32 -17.95 -2.61
C THR A 315 4.60 -17.17 -2.45
N ILE A 316 4.91 -16.76 -1.23
CA ILE A 316 6.10 -15.96 -0.92
C ILE A 316 6.90 -16.61 0.20
N LYS A 317 8.21 -16.37 0.21
CA LYS A 317 9.13 -16.85 1.26
C LYS A 317 8.88 -16.10 2.55
N ILE A 318 8.94 -16.82 3.65
CA ILE A 318 8.93 -16.29 5.02
C ILE A 318 10.20 -16.70 5.76
N ARG A 319 10.43 -16.07 6.90
CA ARG A 319 11.55 -16.37 7.79
C ARG A 319 11.08 -16.35 9.23
N PRO A 320 11.73 -17.05 10.15
CA PRO A 320 11.53 -16.85 11.58
C PRO A 320 11.72 -15.37 11.96
N ILE A 321 10.96 -14.90 12.93
CA ILE A 321 11.13 -13.54 13.46
C ILE A 321 12.51 -13.44 14.10
N PRO A 322 13.30 -12.39 13.79
CA PRO A 322 14.61 -12.21 14.40
C PRO A 322 14.47 -12.00 15.91
N GLU A 323 15.31 -12.65 16.72
CA GLU A 323 15.29 -12.56 18.18
C GLU A 323 15.44 -11.13 18.67
N TYR A 324 16.19 -10.30 17.97
CA TYR A 324 16.34 -8.89 18.29
C TYR A 324 16.54 -8.02 17.04
N GLN A 325 16.14 -6.77 17.17
CA GLN A 325 16.32 -5.74 16.13
C GLN A 325 16.95 -4.50 16.77
N LYS A 326 18.03 -4.01 16.17
CA LYS A 326 18.73 -2.80 16.62
C LYS A 326 18.74 -1.75 15.52
N TYR A 327 18.69 -0.50 15.93
CA TYR A 327 18.82 0.67 15.06
C TYR A 327 20.06 1.46 15.47
N GLY A 328 20.79 1.98 14.49
CA GLY A 328 21.93 2.82 14.68
C GLY A 328 21.91 4.04 13.76
N SER A 329 22.60 5.09 14.16
CA SER A 329 22.77 6.31 13.36
C SER A 329 24.21 6.77 13.47
N VAL A 330 24.82 7.15 12.33
CA VAL A 330 26.18 7.65 12.25
C VAL A 330 26.15 9.00 11.54
N ALA A 331 26.71 10.03 12.17
CA ALA A 331 26.85 11.36 11.58
C ALA A 331 28.19 11.50 10.85
N PHE A 332 28.17 12.14 9.69
CA PHE A 332 29.34 12.43 8.88
C PHE A 332 29.55 13.94 8.76
N PRO A 333 30.79 14.41 8.67
CA PRO A 333 31.11 15.83 8.50
C PRO A 333 30.58 16.44 7.20
N ASN A 334 30.46 15.62 6.13
CA ASN A 334 29.90 15.99 4.85
C ASN A 334 29.24 14.78 4.18
N PHE A 335 28.43 15.04 3.14
CA PHE A 335 27.67 14.03 2.43
C PHE A 335 28.56 13.03 1.67
N GLU A 336 29.69 13.51 1.12
CA GLU A 336 30.66 12.70 0.36
C GLU A 336 31.29 11.60 1.22
N GLN A 337 31.62 11.89 2.47
CA GLN A 337 32.11 10.88 3.41
C GLN A 337 31.06 9.84 3.75
N GLY A 338 29.79 10.25 3.85
CA GLY A 338 28.68 9.32 4.00
C GLY A 338 28.53 8.39 2.79
N VAL A 339 28.61 8.92 1.58
CA VAL A 339 28.62 8.14 0.33
C VAL A 339 29.79 7.16 0.29
N ALA A 340 31.01 7.61 0.66
CA ALA A 340 32.21 6.76 0.70
C ALA A 340 32.05 5.59 1.70
N CYS A 341 31.48 5.86 2.87
CA CYS A 341 31.17 4.83 3.86
C CYS A 341 30.17 3.80 3.35
N LEU A 342 29.05 4.24 2.75
CA LEU A 342 28.07 3.33 2.17
C LEU A 342 28.65 2.48 1.05
N ARG A 343 29.50 3.07 0.20
CA ARG A 343 30.22 2.36 -0.86
C ARG A 343 31.10 1.25 -0.29
N GLU A 344 31.81 1.53 0.80
CA GLU A 344 32.69 0.54 1.44
C GLU A 344 31.88 -0.58 2.07
N ILE A 345 30.78 -0.29 2.78
CA ILE A 345 29.85 -1.27 3.33
C ILE A 345 29.31 -2.18 2.22
N ALA A 346 28.93 -1.60 1.06
CA ALA A 346 28.43 -2.36 -0.07
C ALA A 346 29.51 -3.28 -0.68
N LYS A 347 30.76 -2.80 -0.80
CA LYS A 347 31.89 -3.61 -1.30
C LYS A 347 32.19 -4.80 -0.39
N GLN A 348 32.15 -4.58 0.91
CA GLN A 348 32.43 -5.62 1.92
C GLN A 348 31.21 -6.55 2.14
N ARG A 349 30.07 -6.27 1.51
CA ARG A 349 28.82 -7.04 1.65
C ARG A 349 28.37 -7.22 3.10
N CYS A 350 28.65 -6.21 3.95
CA CYS A 350 28.26 -6.19 5.36
C CYS A 350 27.08 -5.22 5.64
N ALA A 351 26.26 -4.98 4.63
CA ALA A 351 25.14 -4.07 4.75
C ALA A 351 24.09 -4.60 5.74
N PRO A 352 23.62 -3.78 6.68
CA PRO A 352 22.48 -4.13 7.54
C PRO A 352 21.19 -4.27 6.69
N ALA A 353 20.13 -4.79 7.29
CA ALA A 353 18.86 -5.03 6.60
C ALA A 353 18.34 -3.78 5.87
N SER A 354 18.43 -2.64 6.53
CA SER A 354 18.14 -1.33 5.95
C SER A 354 19.26 -0.36 6.24
N ILE A 355 19.67 0.43 5.24
CA ILE A 355 20.66 1.49 5.39
C ILE A 355 20.30 2.68 4.51
N ARG A 356 20.33 3.89 5.08
CA ARG A 356 20.00 5.13 4.36
C ARG A 356 21.02 6.22 4.69
N LEU A 357 21.41 6.97 3.69
CA LEU A 357 22.11 8.24 3.84
C LEU A 357 21.10 9.37 3.64
N MET A 358 21.04 10.28 4.59
CA MET A 358 20.19 11.47 4.53
C MET A 358 21.07 12.71 4.56
N ASP A 359 20.71 13.72 3.80
CA ASP A 359 21.34 15.04 3.90
C ASP A 359 20.84 15.80 5.12
N ASN A 360 21.45 16.96 5.36
CA ASN A 360 21.12 17.78 6.52
C ASN A 360 19.67 18.29 6.52
N GLN A 361 19.09 18.59 5.35
CA GLN A 361 17.69 19.07 5.27
C GLN A 361 16.70 17.94 5.60
N GLN A 362 16.91 16.76 5.06
CA GLN A 362 16.11 15.56 5.40
C GLN A 362 16.25 15.18 6.87
N PHE A 363 17.48 15.30 7.41
CA PHE A 363 17.72 15.06 8.83
C PHE A 363 16.94 16.04 9.72
N GLN A 364 17.01 17.34 9.43
CA GLN A 364 16.24 18.35 10.14
C GLN A 364 14.74 18.10 10.05
N PHE A 365 14.22 17.76 8.88
CA PHE A 365 12.82 17.36 8.70
C PHE A 365 12.44 16.16 9.58
N GLY A 366 13.32 15.17 9.71
CA GLY A 366 13.14 14.02 10.61
C GLY A 366 13.17 14.40 12.09
N GLU A 367 14.06 15.33 12.48
CA GLU A 367 14.24 15.78 13.86
C GLU A 367 13.01 16.48 14.43
N PHE A 368 12.24 17.21 13.65
CA PHE A 368 10.95 17.79 14.11
C PHE A 368 9.98 16.72 14.62
N LYS A 369 10.09 15.51 14.10
CA LYS A 369 9.32 14.35 14.56
C LYS A 369 9.90 13.72 15.83
N ILE A 370 11.21 13.71 15.99
CA ILE A 370 11.90 12.94 17.05
C ILE A 370 12.06 13.77 18.33
N TRP A 371 12.17 15.10 18.20
CA TRP A 371 12.46 16.00 19.35
C TRP A 371 11.40 15.92 20.45
N SER A 372 10.14 15.79 20.06
CA SER A 372 9.05 15.69 21.03
C SER A 372 8.99 14.32 21.73
N LEU A 373 9.51 13.24 21.11
CA LEU A 373 9.49 11.89 21.68
C LEU A 373 10.67 11.60 22.61
N LYS A 374 11.87 12.05 22.27
CA LYS A 374 13.07 11.76 23.08
C LYS A 374 13.19 12.63 24.33
N TRP A 375 12.69 13.84 24.33
CA TRP A 375 12.74 14.72 25.49
C TRP A 375 11.93 14.20 26.68
N ARG A 376 10.90 13.40 26.43
CA ARG A 376 10.08 12.77 27.50
C ARG A 376 10.64 11.45 28.03
N LYS A 377 11.47 10.72 27.30
CA LYS A 377 11.90 9.36 27.68
C LYS A 377 13.28 9.24 28.29
N HIS A 378 14.19 10.20 28.06
CA HIS A 378 15.55 10.12 28.57
C HIS A 378 15.94 11.47 29.15
N GLY A 379 15.90 11.58 30.47
CA GLY A 379 16.35 12.77 31.20
C GLY A 379 17.70 13.30 30.73
N GLY A 380 17.66 14.29 29.87
CA GLY A 380 18.63 15.37 29.82
C GLY A 380 20.08 15.10 29.51
N ARG A 381 20.50 14.27 28.55
CA ARG A 381 21.89 14.28 28.04
C ARG A 381 21.99 13.90 26.57
N PHE A 382 21.57 14.81 25.68
CA PHE A 382 22.15 14.93 24.35
C PHE A 382 22.48 16.40 24.12
N LYS A 383 23.78 16.70 24.02
CA LYS A 383 24.25 18.01 23.61
C LYS A 383 23.92 18.14 22.12
N ILE A 384 22.90 18.93 21.80
CA ILE A 384 22.62 19.29 20.43
C ILE A 384 23.77 20.19 19.99
N VAL A 385 24.49 19.73 19.03
CA VAL A 385 25.41 20.60 18.29
C VAL A 385 24.53 21.44 17.36
N LYS A 386 24.09 22.60 17.85
CA LYS A 386 23.26 23.56 17.14
C LYS A 386 23.92 24.14 15.88
N GLU A 387 25.18 23.85 15.64
CA GLU A 387 26.02 24.47 14.58
C GLU A 387 26.95 23.50 13.84
N ALA A 388 26.81 22.18 14.01
CA ALA A 388 27.56 21.29 13.14
C ALA A 388 26.80 21.21 11.81
N ASN A 389 27.44 21.63 10.73
CA ASN A 389 27.09 21.24 9.38
C ASN A 389 27.22 19.71 9.28
N ILE A 390 26.19 18.98 9.70
CA ILE A 390 26.12 17.54 9.54
C ILE A 390 25.85 17.31 8.07
N GLY A 391 26.90 16.98 7.31
CA GLY A 391 26.80 16.77 5.88
C GLY A 391 26.05 15.50 5.47
N GLY A 392 25.84 14.57 6.41
CA GLY A 392 25.08 13.34 6.14
C GLY A 392 24.89 12.50 7.40
N LEU A 393 23.81 11.76 7.46
CA LEU A 393 23.47 10.80 8.50
C LEU A 393 23.19 9.44 7.87
N VAL A 394 23.87 8.40 8.32
CA VAL A 394 23.53 7.01 7.97
C VAL A 394 22.68 6.42 9.07
N GLN A 395 21.52 5.94 8.69
CA GLN A 395 20.62 5.24 9.57
C GLN A 395 20.44 3.80 9.08
N GLY A 396 20.61 2.82 9.94
CA GLY A 396 20.50 1.42 9.59
C GLY A 396 19.77 0.61 10.65
N SER A 397 19.16 -0.50 10.23
CA SER A 397 18.63 -1.52 11.11
C SER A 397 19.29 -2.86 10.81
N SER A 398 19.69 -3.59 11.82
CA SER A 398 20.14 -4.98 11.70
C SER A 398 19.16 -5.89 12.41
N SER A 399 18.85 -7.02 11.80
CA SER A 399 18.17 -8.15 12.42
C SER A 399 19.14 -9.32 12.41
N GLY A 400 19.27 -10.04 13.50
CA GLY A 400 20.22 -11.16 13.61
C GLY A 400 19.74 -12.20 14.59
N ASP A 401 20.07 -13.45 14.27
CA ASP A 401 20.05 -14.54 15.21
C ASP A 401 21.31 -14.47 16.06
N ARG A 402 21.27 -15.01 17.27
CA ARG A 402 22.49 -15.11 18.08
C ARG A 402 23.39 -16.17 17.45
N GLU A 403 24.61 -15.78 17.07
CA GLU A 403 25.74 -16.71 17.05
C GLU A 403 26.28 -16.93 18.46
#